data_d4de836d7d379d33487505dd25051629
#
_entry.id   d4de836d7d379d33487505dd25051629
#
_cell.length_a   1.000
_cell.length_b   1.000
_cell.length_c   1.000
_cell.angle_alpha   90.00
_cell.angle_beta   90.00
_cell.angle_gamma   90.00
#
_symmetry.space_group_name_H-M   'P 1'
#
loop_
_entity.id
_entity.type
_entity.pdbx_description
1 polymer ?
#
loop_
_entity_poly.entity_id
_entity_poly.type
_entity_poly.pdbx_seq_one_letter_code
_entity_poly.pdbx_strand_id
1 'polypeptide(L)'
;MNSTVSVARLDDYRQVAPRGAVDLLLRLGERLQGRSLVNVSGSRYRGLTIEVLNRLVPILNDLGIDTSWEVTIGTGDFESITHTVARALAGTEQVVTDAMLARLREVCAENAKRLRLDADLVMVHDAAPLLVVESRAGNGRWLWRCHHDLSSPQPQLWNMLRPVAQRYDAVIFSDASFAGSLSVPRFVIHPSVDPLSERNRDMGRSEQATHLDRLRVPRDKPFLLQIGQFQRSHDPLGVINAYRLVKKHYDLRLVLAGSAPGSGDNVLAEVQEAASQDPDVRVILLPPDPQTEMNALERAATIVIYKPLSAGFGINVSAAMWKGKPVVGSLAGGIPNQILPGVTGYTVETVEGAAFRIRHLLGNPELIGRMGAAGREHIRRNFLITRHLGDYLALLAMLTK
;
A
#
# COMPACT_ATOMS: atom_id res chain seq x y z
N MET A 1 17.27 7.15 21.90
CA MET A 1 16.31 8.20 22.25
C MET A 1 14.98 7.79 21.65
N ASN A 2 14.06 7.31 22.48
CA ASN A 2 12.69 7.00 22.06
C ASN A 2 11.97 8.34 21.82
N SER A 3 11.91 8.78 20.57
CA SER A 3 10.93 9.79 20.20
C SER A 3 9.57 9.12 20.29
N THR A 4 8.80 9.43 21.30
CA THR A 4 7.37 9.18 21.34
C THR A 4 6.75 9.93 20.16
N VAL A 5 6.57 9.25 19.02
CA VAL A 5 5.80 9.79 17.93
C VAL A 5 4.39 10.01 18.48
N SER A 6 4.02 11.27 18.67
CA SER A 6 2.65 11.64 19.07
C SER A 6 1.69 11.00 18.09
N VAL A 7 0.81 10.14 18.59
CA VAL A 7 -0.24 9.54 17.73
C VAL A 7 -1.17 10.66 17.31
N ALA A 8 -1.27 10.92 16.01
CA ALA A 8 -2.15 11.95 15.48
C ALA A 8 -3.61 11.67 15.89
N ARG A 9 -4.29 12.68 16.42
CA ARG A 9 -5.70 12.64 16.78
C ARG A 9 -6.58 12.96 15.56
N LEU A 10 -7.85 12.60 15.63
CA LEU A 10 -8.78 12.86 14.52
C LEU A 10 -8.86 14.36 14.16
N ASP A 11 -8.80 15.25 15.16
CA ASP A 11 -8.87 16.71 14.94
C ASP A 11 -7.64 17.26 14.18
N ASP A 12 -6.49 16.62 14.25
CA ASP A 12 -5.28 17.03 13.51
C ASP A 12 -5.50 16.97 11.99
N TYR A 13 -6.43 16.13 11.54
CA TYR A 13 -6.77 15.99 10.12
C TYR A 13 -7.66 17.11 9.58
N ARG A 14 -8.25 17.98 10.42
CA ARG A 14 -9.14 19.09 9.96
C ARG A 14 -8.46 20.02 8.97
N GLN A 15 -7.15 20.24 9.10
CA GLN A 15 -6.39 21.15 8.23
C GLN A 15 -6.05 20.53 6.87
N VAL A 16 -5.98 19.22 6.77
CA VAL A 16 -5.50 18.49 5.58
C VAL A 16 -6.59 17.76 4.82
N ALA A 17 -7.62 17.27 5.52
CA ALA A 17 -8.76 16.58 4.94
C ALA A 17 -9.74 17.55 4.22
N PRO A 18 -10.67 17.04 3.41
CA PRO A 18 -11.79 17.82 2.90
C PRO A 18 -12.60 18.45 4.04
N ARG A 19 -13.13 19.65 3.78
CA ARG A 19 -14.00 20.36 4.76
C ARG A 19 -15.18 19.48 5.16
N GLY A 20 -15.43 19.36 6.47
CA GLY A 20 -16.53 18.55 7.03
C GLY A 20 -16.23 17.05 7.12
N ALA A 21 -15.10 16.55 6.61
CA ALA A 21 -14.76 15.14 6.69
C ALA A 21 -14.65 14.66 8.15
N VAL A 22 -13.96 15.39 9.00
CA VAL A 22 -13.83 15.04 10.43
C VAL A 22 -15.18 15.04 11.15
N ASP A 23 -16.04 16.03 10.86
CA ASP A 23 -17.38 16.09 11.47
C ASP A 23 -18.28 14.92 11.03
N LEU A 24 -18.12 14.47 9.77
CA LEU A 24 -18.78 13.26 9.30
C LEU A 24 -18.28 12.01 10.06
N LEU A 25 -16.97 11.91 10.29
CA LEU A 25 -16.38 10.78 11.02
C LEU A 25 -16.86 10.71 12.46
N LEU A 26 -16.96 11.86 13.15
CA LEU A 26 -17.51 11.94 14.50
C LEU A 26 -18.96 11.40 14.53
N ARG A 27 -19.82 11.85 13.62
CA ARG A 27 -21.21 11.38 13.52
C ARG A 27 -21.34 9.89 13.15
N LEU A 28 -20.43 9.37 12.34
CA LEU A 28 -20.40 7.92 12.03
C LEU A 28 -19.92 7.12 13.25
N GLY A 29 -18.94 7.64 14.00
CA GLY A 29 -18.42 7.02 15.22
C GLY A 29 -19.50 6.90 16.31
N GLU A 30 -20.37 7.90 16.47
CA GLU A 30 -21.49 7.87 17.43
C GLU A 30 -22.38 6.63 17.26
N ARG A 31 -22.53 6.11 16.03
CA ARG A 31 -23.34 4.91 15.74
C ARG A 31 -22.71 3.61 16.22
N LEU A 32 -21.42 3.63 16.46
CA LEU A 32 -20.60 2.47 16.86
C LEU A 32 -20.10 2.60 18.29
N GLN A 33 -20.44 3.68 18.99
CA GLN A 33 -19.98 3.94 20.34
C GLN A 33 -20.35 2.77 21.28
N GLY A 34 -19.38 2.31 22.06
CA GLY A 34 -19.56 1.18 22.97
C GLY A 34 -19.50 -0.20 22.30
N ARG A 35 -19.35 -0.28 20.96
CA ARG A 35 -19.07 -1.54 20.26
C ARG A 35 -17.62 -1.93 20.39
N SER A 36 -17.37 -3.24 20.37
CA SER A 36 -16.03 -3.81 20.37
C SER A 36 -15.58 -4.25 18.97
N LEU A 37 -14.35 -3.91 18.60
CA LEU A 37 -13.71 -4.31 17.34
C LEU A 37 -12.34 -4.92 17.60
N VAL A 38 -12.12 -6.13 17.14
CA VAL A 38 -10.81 -6.79 17.18
C VAL A 38 -10.24 -6.88 15.77
N ASN A 39 -9.05 -6.32 15.58
CA ASN A 39 -8.28 -6.50 14.35
C ASN A 39 -7.26 -7.61 14.56
N VAL A 40 -7.18 -8.57 13.65
CA VAL A 40 -6.23 -9.68 13.71
C VAL A 40 -5.32 -9.62 12.48
N SER A 41 -4.01 -9.53 12.69
CA SER A 41 -3.01 -9.51 11.60
C SER A 41 -1.90 -10.55 11.80
N GLY A 42 -1.14 -10.84 10.75
CA GLY A 42 0.01 -11.75 10.81
C GLY A 42 1.30 -11.11 11.34
N SER A 43 1.35 -9.80 11.51
CA SER A 43 2.55 -9.07 11.95
C SER A 43 2.20 -7.70 12.52
N ARG A 44 3.13 -7.10 13.29
CA ARG A 44 3.09 -5.68 13.71
C ARG A 44 4.22 -4.83 13.14
N TYR A 45 5.08 -5.38 12.31
CA TYR A 45 6.35 -4.72 12.02
C TYR A 45 6.49 -4.12 10.63
N ARG A 46 5.80 -4.64 9.62
CA ARG A 46 5.95 -4.17 8.22
C ARG A 46 4.69 -4.39 7.39
N GLY A 47 4.44 -3.47 6.47
CA GLY A 47 3.41 -3.56 5.44
C GLY A 47 2.30 -2.54 5.58
N LEU A 48 1.53 -2.38 4.51
CA LEU A 48 0.44 -1.40 4.41
C LEU A 48 -0.62 -1.58 5.51
N THR A 49 -1.00 -2.81 5.82
CA THR A 49 -1.94 -3.14 6.90
C THR A 49 -1.49 -2.55 8.24
N ILE A 50 -0.20 -2.63 8.53
CA ILE A 50 0.39 -2.16 9.78
C ILE A 50 0.37 -0.63 9.85
N GLU A 51 0.75 0.05 8.77
CA GLU A 51 0.70 1.52 8.70
C GLU A 51 -0.72 2.03 8.92
N VAL A 52 -1.70 1.37 8.31
CA VAL A 52 -3.12 1.70 8.46
C VAL A 52 -3.60 1.43 9.89
N LEU A 53 -3.36 0.25 10.47
CA LEU A 53 -3.83 -0.11 11.81
C LEU A 53 -3.18 0.74 12.91
N ASN A 54 -1.90 1.11 12.78
CA ASN A 54 -1.23 2.02 13.71
C ASN A 54 -1.95 3.38 13.82
N ARG A 55 -2.70 3.78 12.80
CA ARG A 55 -3.48 5.02 12.78
C ARG A 55 -4.94 4.79 13.11
N LEU A 56 -5.56 3.76 12.52
CA LEU A 56 -6.99 3.52 12.70
C LEU A 56 -7.33 3.11 14.14
N VAL A 57 -6.54 2.24 14.77
CA VAL A 57 -6.87 1.72 16.11
C VAL A 57 -6.95 2.85 17.16
N PRO A 58 -5.97 3.76 17.30
CA PRO A 58 -6.09 4.88 18.22
C PRO A 58 -7.28 5.80 17.91
N ILE A 59 -7.52 6.12 16.63
CA ILE A 59 -8.63 7.01 16.24
C ILE A 59 -9.98 6.36 16.54
N LEU A 60 -10.14 5.05 16.30
CA LEU A 60 -11.37 4.33 16.63
C LEU A 60 -11.64 4.31 18.13
N ASN A 61 -10.59 4.15 18.96
CA ASN A 61 -10.69 4.26 20.41
C ASN A 61 -11.08 5.69 20.85
N ASP A 62 -10.51 6.73 20.24
CA ASP A 62 -10.89 8.13 20.48
C ASP A 62 -12.37 8.41 20.12
N LEU A 63 -12.93 7.66 19.16
CA LEU A 63 -14.34 7.70 18.77
C LEU A 63 -15.27 6.89 19.72
N GLY A 64 -14.72 6.25 20.76
CA GLY A 64 -15.49 5.45 21.73
C GLY A 64 -15.83 4.04 21.26
N ILE A 65 -15.10 3.52 20.25
CA ILE A 65 -15.19 2.13 19.77
C ILE A 65 -14.07 1.36 20.45
N ASP A 66 -14.39 0.38 21.30
CA ASP A 66 -13.38 -0.44 22.00
C ASP A 66 -12.60 -1.30 21.00
N THR A 67 -11.50 -0.73 20.50
CA THR A 67 -10.74 -1.33 19.40
C THR A 67 -9.42 -1.88 19.89
N SER A 68 -9.19 -3.17 19.65
CA SER A 68 -7.92 -3.85 19.90
C SER A 68 -7.27 -4.36 18.63
N TRP A 69 -5.97 -4.64 18.72
CA TRP A 69 -5.19 -5.22 17.64
C TRP A 69 -4.37 -6.41 18.15
N GLU A 70 -4.77 -7.57 17.70
CA GLU A 70 -4.18 -8.86 18.00
C GLU A 70 -3.27 -9.33 16.85
N VAL A 71 -2.25 -10.13 17.17
CA VAL A 71 -1.31 -10.64 16.18
C VAL A 71 -1.18 -12.16 16.31
N THR A 72 -1.26 -12.84 15.18
CA THR A 72 -0.93 -14.26 15.13
C THR A 72 0.59 -14.45 15.23
N ILE A 73 1.02 -15.31 16.13
CA ILE A 73 2.44 -15.66 16.30
C ILE A 73 2.63 -17.08 15.79
N GLY A 74 3.56 -17.24 14.89
CA GLY A 74 4.04 -18.54 14.43
C GLY A 74 5.55 -18.62 14.59
N THR A 75 6.06 -19.83 14.75
CA THR A 75 7.49 -20.14 14.86
C THR A 75 7.95 -21.00 13.69
N GLY A 76 9.27 -21.07 13.50
CA GLY A 76 9.88 -21.89 12.46
C GLY A 76 9.56 -21.38 11.05
N ASP A 77 8.91 -22.23 10.26
CA ASP A 77 8.61 -22.01 8.85
C ASP A 77 7.33 -21.20 8.57
N PHE A 78 6.61 -20.79 9.62
CA PHE A 78 5.30 -20.12 9.47
C PHE A 78 5.36 -18.85 8.60
N GLU A 79 6.37 -18.04 8.74
CA GLU A 79 6.53 -16.82 7.93
C GLU A 79 6.74 -17.17 6.44
N SER A 80 7.57 -18.16 6.15
CA SER A 80 7.80 -18.66 4.80
C SER A 80 6.53 -19.25 4.18
N ILE A 81 5.77 -20.04 4.95
CA ILE A 81 4.49 -20.60 4.51
C ILE A 81 3.49 -19.48 4.19
N THR A 82 3.35 -18.49 5.08
CA THR A 82 2.41 -17.38 4.86
C THR A 82 2.78 -16.54 3.63
N HIS A 83 4.07 -16.32 3.38
CA HIS A 83 4.55 -15.68 2.16
C HIS A 83 4.23 -16.49 0.90
N THR A 84 4.45 -17.79 0.93
CA THR A 84 4.14 -18.69 -0.19
C THR A 84 2.63 -18.68 -0.49
N VAL A 85 1.79 -18.81 0.54
CA VAL A 85 0.33 -18.76 0.42
C VAL A 85 -0.14 -17.40 -0.13
N ALA A 86 0.41 -16.30 0.37
CA ALA A 86 0.07 -14.96 -0.09
C ALA A 86 0.39 -14.75 -1.58
N ARG A 87 1.55 -15.23 -2.05
CA ARG A 87 1.95 -15.15 -3.46
C ARG A 87 1.07 -16.04 -4.35
N ALA A 88 0.73 -17.24 -3.89
CA ALA A 88 -0.16 -18.14 -4.62
C ALA A 88 -1.59 -17.60 -4.70
N LEU A 89 -2.09 -16.92 -3.65
CA LEU A 89 -3.36 -16.21 -3.67
C LEU A 89 -3.34 -15.04 -4.68
N ALA A 90 -2.22 -14.36 -4.82
CA ALA A 90 -2.02 -13.31 -5.82
C ALA A 90 -1.71 -13.84 -7.24
N GLY A 91 -1.92 -15.13 -7.51
CA GLY A 91 -1.76 -15.75 -8.82
C GLY A 91 -0.32 -16.10 -9.22
N THR A 92 0.66 -15.90 -8.33
CA THR A 92 2.03 -16.32 -8.61
C THR A 92 2.15 -17.83 -8.40
N GLU A 93 2.70 -18.53 -9.38
CA GLU A 93 2.94 -19.98 -9.26
C GLU A 93 3.85 -20.29 -8.09
N GLN A 94 3.38 -21.12 -7.17
CA GLN A 94 4.05 -21.53 -5.95
C GLN A 94 3.80 -23.02 -5.69
N VAL A 95 4.77 -23.70 -5.08
CA VAL A 95 4.56 -25.04 -4.55
C VAL A 95 3.93 -24.93 -3.17
N VAL A 96 2.61 -25.12 -3.09
CA VAL A 96 1.87 -25.17 -1.82
C VAL A 96 1.52 -26.62 -1.52
N THR A 97 2.06 -27.15 -0.41
CA THR A 97 1.84 -28.55 0.01
C THR A 97 0.73 -28.64 1.06
N ASP A 98 0.13 -29.83 1.18
CA ASP A 98 -0.85 -30.10 2.24
C ASP A 98 -0.24 -29.91 3.65
N ALA A 99 1.04 -30.24 3.83
CA ALA A 99 1.76 -30.02 5.07
C ALA A 99 1.85 -28.52 5.44
N MET A 100 2.11 -27.64 4.46
CA MET A 100 2.11 -26.18 4.68
C MET A 100 0.72 -25.68 5.13
N LEU A 101 -0.34 -26.17 4.52
CA LEU A 101 -1.71 -25.77 4.89
C LEU A 101 -2.13 -26.36 6.23
N ALA A 102 -1.73 -27.59 6.55
CA ALA A 102 -1.92 -28.18 7.88
C ALA A 102 -1.20 -27.33 8.95
N ARG A 103 0.04 -26.93 8.69
CA ARG A 103 0.81 -26.07 9.60
C ARG A 103 0.17 -24.68 9.78
N LEU A 104 -0.31 -24.05 8.69
CA LEU A 104 -1.04 -22.79 8.76
C LEU A 104 -2.31 -22.93 9.63
N ARG A 105 -3.07 -24.02 9.46
CA ARG A 105 -4.27 -24.29 10.25
C ARG A 105 -3.95 -24.52 11.72
N GLU A 106 -2.93 -25.31 12.02
CA GLU A 106 -2.47 -25.56 13.39
C GLU A 106 -2.11 -24.25 14.11
N VAL A 107 -1.27 -23.42 13.48
CA VAL A 107 -0.85 -22.12 14.05
C VAL A 107 -2.05 -21.20 14.26
N CYS A 108 -2.98 -21.13 13.31
CA CYS A 108 -4.19 -20.33 13.47
C CYS A 108 -5.07 -20.83 14.61
N ALA A 109 -5.23 -22.15 14.78
CA ALA A 109 -6.01 -22.76 15.87
C ALA A 109 -5.37 -22.52 17.25
N GLU A 110 -4.03 -22.62 17.35
CA GLU A 110 -3.31 -22.29 18.59
C GLU A 110 -3.45 -20.79 18.93
N ASN A 111 -3.32 -19.92 17.95
CA ASN A 111 -3.51 -18.50 18.14
C ASN A 111 -4.94 -18.16 18.59
N ALA A 112 -5.96 -18.79 18.00
CA ALA A 112 -7.35 -18.55 18.36
C ALA A 112 -7.65 -18.80 19.85
N LYS A 113 -6.92 -19.70 20.52
CA LYS A 113 -7.06 -19.97 21.97
C LYS A 113 -6.58 -18.84 22.86
N ARG A 114 -5.68 -17.98 22.38
CA ARG A 114 -5.06 -16.90 23.17
C ARG A 114 -5.49 -15.50 22.72
N LEU A 115 -6.00 -15.35 21.49
CA LEU A 115 -6.47 -14.07 20.97
C LEU A 115 -7.84 -13.71 21.57
N ARG A 116 -8.08 -12.43 21.81
CA ARG A 116 -9.36 -11.91 22.28
C ARG A 116 -10.31 -11.76 21.09
N LEU A 117 -11.01 -12.85 20.75
CA LEU A 117 -11.90 -12.89 19.57
C LEU A 117 -13.38 -12.74 19.92
N ASP A 118 -13.72 -12.59 21.19
CA ASP A 118 -15.07 -12.31 21.65
C ASP A 118 -15.34 -10.80 21.58
N ALA A 119 -15.89 -10.37 20.43
CA ALA A 119 -16.18 -8.99 20.14
C ALA A 119 -17.41 -8.88 19.22
N ASP A 120 -18.04 -7.71 19.17
CA ASP A 120 -19.13 -7.43 18.21
C ASP A 120 -18.65 -7.59 16.76
N LEU A 121 -17.39 -7.19 16.52
CA LEU A 121 -16.77 -7.19 15.19
C LEU A 121 -15.35 -7.77 15.27
N VAL A 122 -15.01 -8.69 14.39
CA VAL A 122 -13.67 -9.24 14.23
C VAL A 122 -13.23 -9.02 12.79
N MET A 123 -12.16 -8.27 12.59
CA MET A 123 -11.57 -8.01 11.27
C MET A 123 -10.23 -8.72 11.13
N VAL A 124 -10.18 -9.69 10.25
CA VAL A 124 -9.00 -10.50 9.96
C VAL A 124 -8.31 -9.97 8.71
N HIS A 125 -7.03 -9.65 8.82
CA HIS A 125 -6.26 -9.01 7.76
C HIS A 125 -5.34 -9.99 7.05
N ASP A 126 -5.44 -10.03 5.72
CA ASP A 126 -4.62 -10.80 4.79
C ASP A 126 -4.68 -12.33 4.97
N ALA A 127 -3.69 -13.04 4.42
CA ALA A 127 -3.69 -14.50 4.32
C ALA A 127 -3.23 -15.20 5.60
N ALA A 128 -2.31 -14.58 6.36
CA ALA A 128 -1.67 -15.24 7.49
C ALA A 128 -2.66 -15.70 8.59
N PRO A 129 -3.61 -14.82 9.06
CA PRO A 129 -4.62 -15.21 10.05
C PRO A 129 -5.93 -15.73 9.44
N LEU A 130 -6.02 -15.94 8.12
CA LEU A 130 -7.27 -16.28 7.43
C LEU A 130 -8.03 -17.44 8.09
N LEU A 131 -7.31 -18.49 8.53
CA LEU A 131 -7.90 -19.71 9.08
C LEU A 131 -8.38 -19.55 10.54
N VAL A 132 -8.12 -18.42 11.21
CA VAL A 132 -8.63 -18.16 12.57
C VAL A 132 -10.15 -18.21 12.62
N VAL A 133 -10.85 -17.91 11.52
CA VAL A 133 -12.31 -18.02 11.43
C VAL A 133 -12.85 -19.44 11.66
N GLU A 134 -12.03 -20.46 11.49
CA GLU A 134 -12.42 -21.86 11.78
C GLU A 134 -12.72 -22.06 13.28
N SER A 135 -12.15 -21.22 14.15
CA SER A 135 -12.37 -21.21 15.59
C SER A 135 -13.43 -20.17 16.03
N ARG A 136 -14.20 -19.60 15.09
CA ARG A 136 -15.25 -18.62 15.39
C ARG A 136 -16.23 -19.17 16.41
N ALA A 137 -16.39 -18.43 17.51
CA ALA A 137 -17.40 -18.64 18.53
C ALA A 137 -18.21 -17.36 18.74
N GLY A 138 -19.43 -17.46 19.30
CA GLY A 138 -20.27 -16.32 19.54
C GLY A 138 -20.98 -15.77 18.30
N ASN A 139 -21.65 -14.62 18.49
CA ASN A 139 -22.53 -13.98 17.49
C ASN A 139 -21.90 -12.77 16.79
N GLY A 140 -20.65 -12.43 17.08
CA GLY A 140 -19.93 -11.31 16.46
C GLY A 140 -19.84 -11.46 14.94
N ARG A 141 -19.78 -10.33 14.24
CA ARG A 141 -19.58 -10.30 12.79
C ARG A 141 -18.10 -10.40 12.44
N TRP A 142 -17.76 -11.32 11.55
CA TRP A 142 -16.41 -11.58 11.12
C TRP A 142 -16.20 -11.10 9.69
N LEU A 143 -15.18 -10.24 9.50
CA LEU A 143 -14.81 -9.67 8.21
C LEU A 143 -13.40 -10.10 7.83
N TRP A 144 -13.21 -10.41 6.56
CA TRP A 144 -11.87 -10.64 6.01
C TRP A 144 -11.43 -9.44 5.17
N ARG A 145 -10.37 -8.76 5.58
CA ARG A 145 -9.72 -7.69 4.83
C ARG A 145 -8.61 -8.28 3.98
N CYS A 146 -8.89 -8.52 2.71
CA CYS A 146 -7.94 -9.09 1.74
C CYS A 146 -7.28 -7.98 0.92
N HIS A 147 -5.96 -7.84 1.03
CA HIS A 147 -5.16 -6.93 0.22
C HIS A 147 -4.59 -7.60 -1.04
N HIS A 148 -4.71 -8.93 -1.15
CA HIS A 148 -4.26 -9.70 -2.31
C HIS A 148 -5.26 -9.58 -3.47
N ASP A 149 -4.73 -9.67 -4.68
CA ASP A 149 -5.54 -9.82 -5.88
C ASP A 149 -6.00 -11.28 -5.99
N LEU A 150 -7.32 -11.50 -5.86
CA LEU A 150 -7.94 -12.82 -6.02
C LEU A 150 -8.67 -12.95 -7.36
N SER A 151 -8.37 -12.12 -8.34
CA SER A 151 -8.96 -12.24 -9.69
C SER A 151 -8.54 -13.53 -10.40
N SER A 152 -7.31 -13.99 -10.12
CA SER A 152 -6.74 -15.19 -10.74
C SER A 152 -5.81 -15.93 -9.76
N PRO A 153 -6.31 -16.39 -8.60
CA PRO A 153 -5.50 -17.09 -7.62
C PRO A 153 -5.11 -18.48 -8.16
N GLN A 154 -4.04 -19.06 -7.62
CA GLN A 154 -3.62 -20.41 -7.95
C GLN A 154 -4.77 -21.41 -7.64
N PRO A 155 -5.30 -22.16 -8.63
CA PRO A 155 -6.57 -22.88 -8.49
C PRO A 155 -6.59 -23.91 -7.36
N GLN A 156 -5.51 -24.68 -7.20
CA GLN A 156 -5.42 -25.70 -6.15
C GLN A 156 -5.56 -25.09 -4.75
N LEU A 157 -4.78 -24.04 -4.47
CA LEU A 157 -4.85 -23.32 -3.19
C LEU A 157 -6.23 -22.70 -2.98
N TRP A 158 -6.75 -22.01 -4.01
CA TRP A 158 -8.05 -21.33 -3.88
C TRP A 158 -9.21 -22.28 -3.62
N ASN A 159 -9.21 -23.46 -4.24
CA ASN A 159 -10.22 -24.47 -3.97
C ASN A 159 -10.23 -24.93 -2.49
N MET A 160 -9.08 -24.88 -1.81
CA MET A 160 -8.97 -25.24 -0.40
C MET A 160 -9.31 -24.07 0.54
N LEU A 161 -8.95 -22.85 0.18
CA LEU A 161 -9.17 -21.66 1.02
C LEU A 161 -10.52 -20.97 0.79
N ARG A 162 -11.13 -21.13 -0.38
CA ARG A 162 -12.45 -20.52 -0.69
C ARG A 162 -13.54 -20.92 0.30
N PRO A 163 -13.68 -22.22 0.72
CA PRO A 163 -14.68 -22.59 1.73
C PRO A 163 -14.44 -21.89 3.08
N VAL A 164 -13.19 -21.65 3.45
CA VAL A 164 -12.84 -20.88 4.67
C VAL A 164 -13.19 -19.41 4.52
N ALA A 165 -12.83 -18.80 3.41
CA ALA A 165 -13.17 -17.40 3.11
C ALA A 165 -14.70 -17.17 3.11
N GLN A 166 -15.50 -18.15 2.73
CA GLN A 166 -16.96 -18.13 2.76
C GLN A 166 -17.58 -18.23 4.17
N ARG A 167 -16.78 -18.48 5.22
CA ARG A 167 -17.23 -18.47 6.62
C ARG A 167 -17.27 -17.05 7.22
N TYR A 168 -16.67 -16.07 6.56
CA TYR A 168 -16.76 -14.69 6.94
C TYR A 168 -18.12 -14.08 6.56
N ASP A 169 -18.61 -13.12 7.32
CA ASP A 169 -19.89 -12.42 7.01
C ASP A 169 -19.70 -11.46 5.83
N ALA A 170 -18.48 -10.97 5.60
CA ALA A 170 -18.13 -10.12 4.47
C ALA A 170 -16.64 -10.16 4.17
N VAL A 171 -16.28 -9.84 2.92
CA VAL A 171 -14.89 -9.69 2.49
C VAL A 171 -14.68 -8.28 1.95
N ILE A 172 -13.57 -7.65 2.33
CA ILE A 172 -13.20 -6.31 1.92
C ILE A 172 -11.95 -6.40 1.04
N PHE A 173 -12.03 -5.89 -0.18
CA PHE A 173 -10.92 -5.82 -1.13
C PHE A 173 -10.34 -4.42 -1.23
N SER A 174 -9.08 -4.33 -1.66
CA SER A 174 -8.41 -3.06 -1.94
C SER A 174 -8.84 -2.44 -3.27
N ASP A 175 -9.34 -3.27 -4.18
CA ASP A 175 -9.80 -2.87 -5.50
C ASP A 175 -10.94 -3.80 -5.97
N ALA A 176 -11.85 -3.29 -6.78
CA ALA A 176 -12.96 -4.10 -7.32
C ALA A 176 -12.48 -5.24 -8.22
N SER A 177 -11.40 -5.01 -8.98
CA SER A 177 -10.79 -6.02 -9.86
C SER A 177 -10.17 -7.18 -9.10
N PHE A 178 -9.86 -7.01 -7.81
CA PHE A 178 -9.27 -8.07 -6.97
C PHE A 178 -10.30 -9.06 -6.44
N ALA A 179 -11.57 -8.73 -6.56
CA ALA A 179 -12.64 -9.57 -6.01
C ALA A 179 -12.78 -10.86 -6.81
N GLY A 180 -12.29 -11.95 -6.25
CA GLY A 180 -12.51 -13.29 -6.75
C GLY A 180 -13.97 -13.76 -6.61
N SER A 181 -14.24 -14.98 -7.08
CA SER A 181 -15.56 -15.60 -6.99
C SER A 181 -15.86 -16.06 -5.55
N LEU A 182 -16.59 -15.26 -4.80
CA LEU A 182 -17.07 -15.53 -3.45
C LEU A 182 -18.59 -15.31 -3.38
N SER A 183 -19.30 -16.14 -2.60
CA SER A 183 -20.76 -16.03 -2.38
C SER A 183 -21.14 -15.09 -1.23
N VAL A 184 -20.17 -14.64 -0.45
CA VAL A 184 -20.39 -13.68 0.65
C VAL A 184 -20.36 -12.24 0.16
N PRO A 185 -21.01 -11.29 0.87
CA PRO A 185 -20.94 -9.87 0.55
C PRO A 185 -19.50 -9.37 0.37
N ARG A 186 -19.27 -8.61 -0.69
CA ARG A 186 -17.96 -8.06 -1.04
C ARG A 186 -18.01 -6.55 -1.04
N PHE A 187 -17.04 -5.94 -0.39
CA PHE A 187 -16.89 -4.49 -0.30
C PHE A 187 -15.54 -4.07 -0.85
N VAL A 188 -15.46 -2.86 -1.34
CA VAL A 188 -14.21 -2.26 -1.80
C VAL A 188 -13.88 -1.07 -0.93
N ILE A 189 -12.75 -1.12 -0.25
CA ILE A 189 -12.19 -0.01 0.50
C ILE A 189 -10.75 0.17 0.03
N HIS A 190 -10.50 1.20 -0.76
CA HIS A 190 -9.16 1.46 -1.26
C HIS A 190 -8.19 1.79 -0.11
N PRO A 191 -6.94 1.33 -0.18
CA PRO A 191 -5.87 1.81 0.68
C PRO A 191 -5.74 3.33 0.67
N SER A 192 -5.07 3.88 1.67
CA SER A 192 -5.05 5.32 1.88
C SER A 192 -3.67 5.85 2.24
N VAL A 193 -3.48 7.13 1.99
CA VAL A 193 -2.34 7.94 2.42
C VAL A 193 -2.69 8.60 3.75
N ASP A 194 -1.83 8.45 4.75
CA ASP A 194 -1.87 9.28 5.95
C ASP A 194 -1.01 10.53 5.75
N PRO A 195 -1.63 11.72 5.60
CA PRO A 195 -0.91 12.97 5.33
C PRO A 195 -0.04 13.44 6.50
N LEU A 196 -0.27 12.92 7.71
CA LEU A 196 0.46 13.28 8.92
C LEU A 196 1.59 12.28 9.27
N SER A 197 1.74 11.20 8.51
CA SER A 197 2.84 10.25 8.68
C SER A 197 4.18 10.84 8.24
N GLU A 198 5.30 10.31 8.76
CA GLU A 198 6.65 10.70 8.33
C GLU A 198 6.84 10.54 6.81
N ARG A 199 6.18 9.55 6.22
CA ARG A 199 6.16 9.31 4.78
C ARG A 199 5.52 10.44 3.97
N ASN A 200 4.52 11.16 4.54
CA ASN A 200 3.66 12.01 3.74
C ASN A 200 3.48 13.43 4.29
N ARG A 201 3.89 13.69 5.55
CA ARG A 201 3.82 15.03 6.14
C ARG A 201 4.56 16.05 5.30
N ASP A 202 4.17 17.30 5.40
CA ASP A 202 4.92 18.36 4.74
C ASP A 202 6.36 18.42 5.29
N MET A 203 7.30 18.71 4.40
CA MET A 203 8.74 18.72 4.67
C MET A 203 9.32 20.03 4.14
N GLY A 204 10.03 20.76 5.00
CA GLY A 204 10.69 22.01 4.62
C GLY A 204 11.85 21.77 3.65
N ARG A 205 12.20 22.79 2.87
CA ARG A 205 13.29 22.69 1.86
C ARG A 205 14.64 22.30 2.45
N SER A 206 14.96 22.79 3.65
CA SER A 206 16.22 22.47 4.33
C SER A 206 16.27 21.01 4.77
N GLU A 207 15.18 20.51 5.35
CA GLU A 207 15.05 19.11 5.76
C GLU A 207 15.13 18.17 4.54
N GLN A 208 14.40 18.51 3.47
CA GLN A 208 14.46 17.78 2.21
C GLN A 208 15.90 17.73 1.66
N ALA A 209 16.60 18.86 1.64
CA ALA A 209 17.98 18.95 1.17
C ALA A 209 18.91 18.04 1.99
N THR A 210 18.76 18.03 3.31
CA THR A 210 19.56 17.17 4.20
C THR A 210 19.39 15.68 3.87
N HIS A 211 18.15 15.22 3.61
CA HIS A 211 17.91 13.82 3.24
C HIS A 211 18.49 13.49 1.84
N LEU A 212 18.33 14.40 0.87
CA LEU A 212 18.90 14.20 -0.47
C LEU A 212 20.43 14.15 -0.46
N ASP A 213 21.07 14.99 0.36
CA ASP A 213 22.53 15.02 0.51
C ASP A 213 23.02 13.70 1.15
N ARG A 214 22.35 13.17 2.17
CA ARG A 214 22.64 11.86 2.76
C ARG A 214 22.50 10.72 1.76
N LEU A 215 21.50 10.79 0.89
CA LEU A 215 21.27 9.83 -0.18
C LEU A 215 22.17 10.08 -1.41
N ARG A 216 23.00 11.11 -1.37
CA ARG A 216 23.89 11.53 -2.47
C ARG A 216 23.14 11.76 -3.78
N VAL A 217 21.95 12.38 -3.71
CA VAL A 217 21.15 12.79 -4.88
C VAL A 217 21.46 14.24 -5.21
N PRO A 218 22.22 14.53 -6.28
CA PRO A 218 22.52 15.89 -6.69
C PRO A 218 21.26 16.61 -7.16
N ARG A 219 21.20 17.94 -6.95
CA ARG A 219 20.02 18.78 -7.22
C ARG A 219 20.23 19.76 -8.40
N ASP A 220 21.28 19.55 -9.17
CA ASP A 220 21.69 20.38 -10.31
C ASP A 220 20.83 20.16 -11.57
N LYS A 221 20.14 19.00 -11.65
CA LYS A 221 19.25 18.63 -12.76
C LYS A 221 17.90 18.14 -12.26
N PRO A 222 16.83 18.27 -13.07
CA PRO A 222 15.57 17.57 -12.81
C PRO A 222 15.80 16.05 -12.82
N PHE A 223 15.01 15.31 -12.04
CA PHE A 223 15.12 13.86 -12.06
C PHE A 223 13.77 13.14 -12.09
N LEU A 224 13.80 11.97 -12.72
CA LEU A 224 12.75 10.97 -12.67
C LEU A 224 12.98 10.06 -11.47
N LEU A 225 11.93 9.64 -10.79
CA LEU A 225 12.03 8.79 -9.61
C LEU A 225 11.18 7.53 -9.78
N GLN A 226 11.78 6.38 -9.49
CA GLN A 226 11.05 5.16 -9.15
C GLN A 226 11.40 4.73 -7.73
N ILE A 227 10.38 4.44 -6.91
CA ILE A 227 10.54 3.83 -5.59
C ILE A 227 9.87 2.45 -5.60
N GLY A 228 10.61 1.41 -5.19
CA GLY A 228 10.09 0.04 -5.14
C GLY A 228 11.15 -0.98 -4.75
N GLN A 229 10.76 -2.25 -4.75
CA GLN A 229 11.74 -3.33 -4.57
C GLN A 229 12.49 -3.58 -5.87
N PHE A 230 13.78 -3.92 -5.78
CA PHE A 230 14.58 -4.33 -6.93
C PHE A 230 14.26 -5.77 -7.31
N GLN A 231 13.09 -5.96 -7.96
CA GLN A 231 12.60 -7.25 -8.44
C GLN A 231 11.92 -7.08 -9.81
N ARG A 232 11.84 -8.17 -10.59
CA ARG A 232 11.32 -8.14 -11.98
C ARG A 232 9.90 -7.58 -12.08
N SER A 233 9.05 -7.91 -11.12
CA SER A 233 7.67 -7.41 -11.11
C SER A 233 7.56 -5.88 -11.03
N HIS A 234 8.56 -5.17 -10.47
CA HIS A 234 8.60 -3.70 -10.42
C HIS A 234 9.22 -3.06 -11.67
N ASP A 235 9.74 -3.83 -12.61
CA ASP A 235 10.29 -3.42 -13.92
C ASP A 235 11.32 -2.27 -13.87
N PRO A 236 12.35 -2.31 -12.98
CA PRO A 236 13.34 -1.24 -12.92
C PRO A 236 14.16 -1.11 -14.21
N LEU A 237 14.42 -2.22 -14.91
CA LEU A 237 15.13 -2.22 -16.19
C LEU A 237 14.30 -1.57 -17.31
N GLY A 238 12.99 -1.81 -17.35
CA GLY A 238 12.08 -1.11 -18.26
C GLY A 238 12.05 0.39 -18.01
N VAL A 239 12.16 0.81 -16.74
CA VAL A 239 12.25 2.24 -16.39
C VAL A 239 13.57 2.85 -16.85
N ILE A 240 14.72 2.14 -16.71
CA ILE A 240 16.00 2.58 -17.25
C ILE A 240 15.91 2.74 -18.78
N ASN A 241 15.26 1.79 -19.47
CA ASN A 241 15.11 1.87 -20.92
C ASN A 241 14.22 3.06 -21.34
N ALA A 242 13.13 3.32 -20.63
CA ALA A 242 12.30 4.51 -20.88
C ALA A 242 13.10 5.81 -20.65
N TYR A 243 13.87 5.88 -19.56
CA TYR A 243 14.75 7.01 -19.27
C TYR A 243 15.78 7.24 -20.39
N ARG A 244 16.43 6.19 -20.88
CA ARG A 244 17.42 6.29 -21.99
C ARG A 244 16.80 6.91 -23.25
N LEU A 245 15.53 6.61 -23.56
CA LEU A 245 14.82 7.22 -24.66
C LEU A 245 14.53 8.70 -24.41
N VAL A 246 14.26 9.08 -23.17
CA VAL A 246 14.02 10.49 -22.76
C VAL A 246 15.32 11.28 -22.77
N LYS A 247 16.41 10.70 -22.27
CA LYS A 247 17.73 11.36 -22.14
C LYS A 247 18.31 11.83 -23.46
N LYS A 248 17.93 11.21 -24.57
CA LYS A 248 18.33 11.67 -25.92
C LYS A 248 17.88 13.12 -26.23
N HIS A 249 16.89 13.64 -25.50
CA HIS A 249 16.24 14.92 -25.77
C HIS A 249 16.29 15.89 -24.58
N TYR A 250 16.55 15.40 -23.36
CA TYR A 250 16.51 16.19 -22.14
C TYR A 250 17.69 15.86 -21.22
N ASP A 251 18.33 16.86 -20.66
CA ASP A 251 19.34 16.66 -19.63
C ASP A 251 18.67 16.49 -18.26
N LEU A 252 18.63 15.24 -17.79
CA LEU A 252 17.96 14.85 -16.55
C LEU A 252 18.62 13.63 -15.94
N ARG A 253 18.25 13.32 -14.70
CA ARG A 253 18.72 12.17 -13.93
C ARG A 253 17.60 11.16 -13.71
N LEU A 254 17.98 9.90 -13.54
CA LEU A 254 17.10 8.85 -13.05
C LEU A 254 17.56 8.42 -11.65
N VAL A 255 16.62 8.40 -10.70
CA VAL A 255 16.84 7.87 -9.36
C VAL A 255 15.95 6.63 -9.18
N LEU A 256 16.58 5.49 -8.95
CA LEU A 256 15.94 4.24 -8.58
C LEU A 256 16.24 3.99 -7.11
N ALA A 257 15.22 4.00 -6.26
CA ALA A 257 15.39 3.87 -4.82
C ALA A 257 14.51 2.73 -4.27
N GLY A 258 15.06 1.90 -3.39
CA GLY A 258 14.28 0.80 -2.84
C GLY A 258 15.07 -0.21 -2.03
N SER A 259 14.43 -1.33 -1.74
CA SER A 259 15.04 -2.47 -1.05
C SER A 259 15.32 -3.62 -2.01
N ALA A 260 16.35 -4.41 -1.70
CA ALA A 260 16.56 -5.70 -2.37
C ALA A 260 15.72 -6.77 -1.66
N PRO A 261 14.98 -7.63 -2.39
CA PRO A 261 14.38 -8.80 -1.79
C PRO A 261 15.48 -9.76 -1.29
N GLY A 262 15.25 -10.38 -0.13
CA GLY A 262 16.21 -11.28 0.48
C GLY A 262 16.25 -12.65 -0.20
N SER A 263 16.99 -12.91 -1.21
CA SER A 263 17.30 -14.16 -1.91
C SER A 263 16.58 -14.42 -3.24
N GLY A 264 17.35 -14.82 -4.22
CA GLY A 264 16.96 -15.51 -5.45
C GLY A 264 16.83 -14.66 -6.71
N ASP A 265 16.61 -13.37 -6.64
CA ASP A 265 16.51 -12.51 -7.82
C ASP A 265 17.75 -11.61 -7.97
N ASN A 266 18.48 -11.77 -9.07
CA ASN A 266 19.70 -10.99 -9.36
C ASN A 266 19.39 -9.60 -9.95
N VAL A 267 18.15 -9.15 -9.86
CA VAL A 267 17.69 -7.90 -10.50
C VAL A 267 18.44 -6.68 -10.00
N LEU A 268 18.81 -6.63 -8.72
CA LEU A 268 19.62 -5.51 -8.21
C LEU A 268 20.97 -5.41 -8.94
N ALA A 269 21.65 -6.52 -9.14
CA ALA A 269 22.95 -6.52 -9.85
C ALA A 269 22.78 -6.12 -11.32
N GLU A 270 21.74 -6.62 -12.00
CA GLU A 270 21.40 -6.22 -13.38
C GLU A 270 21.11 -4.71 -13.47
N VAL A 271 20.39 -4.16 -12.50
CA VAL A 271 20.08 -2.72 -12.42
C VAL A 271 21.35 -1.90 -12.16
N GLN A 272 22.22 -2.36 -11.26
CA GLN A 272 23.50 -1.70 -10.98
C GLN A 272 24.42 -1.71 -12.19
N GLU A 273 24.51 -2.83 -12.93
CA GLU A 273 25.25 -2.93 -14.16
C GLU A 273 24.70 -1.98 -15.23
N ALA A 274 23.38 -1.98 -15.44
CA ALA A 274 22.75 -1.06 -16.39
C ALA A 274 22.95 0.41 -16.01
N ALA A 275 22.96 0.73 -14.72
CA ALA A 275 23.19 2.07 -14.19
C ALA A 275 24.64 2.52 -14.32
N SER A 276 25.61 1.60 -14.24
CA SER A 276 27.04 1.92 -14.33
C SER A 276 27.45 2.55 -15.68
N GLN A 277 26.64 2.34 -16.71
CA GLN A 277 26.85 2.86 -18.07
C GLN A 277 26.44 4.34 -18.22
N ASP A 278 25.77 4.94 -17.22
CA ASP A 278 25.30 6.32 -17.26
C ASP A 278 25.44 6.99 -15.89
N PRO A 279 26.32 8.01 -15.74
CA PRO A 279 26.55 8.69 -14.46
C PRO A 279 25.33 9.43 -13.91
N ASP A 280 24.29 9.67 -14.72
CA ASP A 280 23.05 10.29 -14.29
C ASP A 280 22.01 9.28 -13.79
N VAL A 281 22.30 7.97 -13.80
CA VAL A 281 21.46 6.95 -13.17
C VAL A 281 21.98 6.65 -11.76
N ARG A 282 21.12 6.83 -10.77
CA ARG A 282 21.42 6.57 -9.36
C ARG A 282 20.59 5.41 -8.82
N VAL A 283 21.26 4.39 -8.29
CA VAL A 283 20.63 3.26 -7.60
C VAL A 283 20.86 3.42 -6.10
N ILE A 284 19.81 3.48 -5.31
CA ILE A 284 19.84 3.77 -3.88
C ILE A 284 19.18 2.62 -3.13
N LEU A 285 19.95 1.94 -2.29
CA LEU A 285 19.39 1.00 -1.32
C LEU A 285 18.91 1.79 -0.11
N LEU A 286 17.61 1.75 0.11
CA LEU A 286 16.98 2.42 1.22
C LEU A 286 17.12 1.60 2.52
N PRO A 287 17.19 2.27 3.70
CA PRO A 287 17.22 1.59 4.99
C PRO A 287 15.91 0.81 5.26
N PRO A 288 15.85 0.01 6.33
CA PRO A 288 14.67 -0.82 6.62
C PRO A 288 13.36 -0.06 6.85
N ASP A 289 13.41 1.17 7.36
CA ASP A 289 12.23 2.06 7.54
C ASP A 289 12.50 3.44 6.94
N PRO A 290 12.39 3.59 5.60
CA PRO A 290 12.87 4.76 4.87
C PRO A 290 11.80 5.84 4.70
N GLN A 291 10.94 6.06 5.67
CA GLN A 291 9.75 6.93 5.55
C GLN A 291 10.11 8.37 5.16
N THR A 292 11.08 8.95 5.85
CA THR A 292 11.52 10.33 5.58
C THR A 292 12.34 10.45 4.31
N GLU A 293 13.18 9.46 4.00
CA GLU A 293 13.96 9.39 2.76
C GLU A 293 13.05 9.31 1.53
N MET A 294 12.04 8.46 1.60
CA MET A 294 11.05 8.33 0.52
C MET A 294 10.23 9.62 0.36
N ASN A 295 9.85 10.28 1.47
CA ASN A 295 9.17 11.57 1.46
C ASN A 295 10.03 12.63 0.74
N ALA A 296 11.31 12.74 1.11
CA ALA A 296 12.25 13.70 0.52
C ALA A 296 12.45 13.45 -0.99
N LEU A 297 12.67 12.20 -1.38
CA LEU A 297 12.85 11.82 -2.79
C LEU A 297 11.63 12.17 -3.63
N GLU A 298 10.43 11.78 -3.17
CA GLU A 298 9.19 12.06 -3.90
C GLU A 298 8.91 13.57 -4.02
N ARG A 299 9.18 14.35 -2.96
CA ARG A 299 9.03 15.81 -3.00
C ARG A 299 10.02 16.50 -3.94
N ALA A 300 11.20 15.94 -4.10
CA ALA A 300 12.24 16.51 -4.97
C ALA A 300 12.08 16.10 -6.44
N ALA A 301 11.48 14.95 -6.71
CA ALA A 301 11.31 14.43 -8.06
C ALA A 301 10.52 15.40 -8.96
N THR A 302 10.86 15.42 -10.25
CA THR A 302 10.10 16.14 -11.28
C THR A 302 8.88 15.32 -11.71
N ILE A 303 9.09 14.04 -11.98
CA ILE A 303 8.06 13.08 -12.38
C ILE A 303 8.35 11.77 -11.63
N VAL A 304 7.31 11.11 -11.13
CA VAL A 304 7.42 9.77 -10.55
C VAL A 304 6.96 8.74 -11.57
N ILE A 305 7.77 7.69 -11.75
CA ILE A 305 7.46 6.56 -12.60
C ILE A 305 7.13 5.38 -11.69
N TYR A 306 5.96 4.81 -11.85
CA TYR A 306 5.56 3.59 -11.16
C TYR A 306 4.94 2.62 -12.16
N LYS A 307 5.82 1.87 -12.86
CA LYS A 307 5.46 1.02 -14.00
C LYS A 307 5.77 -0.47 -13.72
N PRO A 308 5.20 -1.07 -12.65
CA PRO A 308 5.36 -2.49 -12.41
C PRO A 308 4.63 -3.33 -13.48
N LEU A 309 5.10 -4.57 -13.67
CA LEU A 309 4.44 -5.59 -14.50
C LEU A 309 3.26 -6.21 -13.77
N SER A 310 3.35 -6.31 -12.43
CA SER A 310 2.25 -6.71 -11.56
C SER A 310 2.29 -5.90 -10.27
N ALA A 311 1.13 -5.55 -9.77
CA ALA A 311 1.02 -4.76 -8.54
C ALA A 311 -0.26 -5.15 -7.79
N GLY A 312 -0.23 -4.98 -6.46
CA GLY A 312 -1.45 -4.82 -5.69
C GLY A 312 -2.08 -3.45 -5.96
N PHE A 313 -2.51 -2.75 -4.94
CA PHE A 313 -3.12 -1.42 -5.12
C PHE A 313 -2.14 -0.36 -5.65
N GLY A 314 -0.86 -0.42 -5.30
CA GLY A 314 0.15 0.55 -5.76
C GLY A 314 0.11 1.87 -5.00
N ILE A 315 0.07 1.86 -3.67
CA ILE A 315 -0.06 3.04 -2.80
C ILE A 315 1.03 4.12 -3.05
N ASN A 316 2.19 3.75 -3.61
CA ASN A 316 3.24 4.69 -3.99
C ASN A 316 2.77 5.73 -5.02
N VAL A 317 1.80 5.39 -5.87
CA VAL A 317 1.15 6.32 -6.81
C VAL A 317 0.43 7.42 -6.03
N SER A 318 -0.44 7.04 -5.10
CA SER A 318 -1.15 8.00 -4.24
C SER A 318 -0.18 8.84 -3.41
N ALA A 319 0.90 8.24 -2.87
CA ALA A 319 1.90 8.96 -2.08
C ALA A 319 2.63 10.04 -2.90
N ALA A 320 3.02 9.72 -4.14
CA ALA A 320 3.64 10.67 -5.05
C ALA A 320 2.68 11.81 -5.47
N MET A 321 1.44 11.45 -5.81
CA MET A 321 0.41 12.42 -6.17
C MET A 321 0.03 13.34 -5.01
N TRP A 322 0.00 12.82 -3.76
CA TRP A 322 -0.18 13.65 -2.56
C TRP A 322 0.88 14.74 -2.42
N LYS A 323 2.10 14.48 -2.87
CA LYS A 323 3.21 15.45 -2.89
C LYS A 323 3.19 16.36 -4.12
N GLY A 324 2.11 16.32 -4.89
CA GLY A 324 1.94 17.16 -6.09
C GLY A 324 2.84 16.76 -7.25
N LYS A 325 3.19 15.47 -7.36
CA LYS A 325 3.99 14.98 -8.48
C LYS A 325 3.12 14.28 -9.52
N PRO A 326 3.28 14.60 -10.80
CA PRO A 326 2.65 13.82 -11.85
C PRO A 326 3.26 12.41 -11.87
N VAL A 327 2.40 11.41 -12.06
CA VAL A 327 2.80 10.01 -12.09
C VAL A 327 2.60 9.45 -13.49
N VAL A 328 3.61 8.71 -13.97
CA VAL A 328 3.50 7.84 -15.14
C VAL A 328 3.47 6.40 -14.62
N GLY A 329 2.28 5.81 -14.61
CA GLY A 329 2.00 4.48 -14.03
C GLY A 329 1.71 3.43 -15.09
N SER A 330 1.85 2.12 -14.73
CA SER A 330 1.35 1.02 -15.59
C SER A 330 -0.15 0.81 -15.41
N LEU A 331 -0.70 -0.16 -16.16
CA LEU A 331 -2.08 -0.63 -15.99
C LEU A 331 -2.21 -1.77 -14.98
N ALA A 332 -1.15 -2.10 -14.22
CA ALA A 332 -1.16 -3.20 -13.28
C ALA A 332 -1.95 -2.88 -12.00
N GLY A 333 -2.70 -3.84 -11.51
CA GLY A 333 -3.41 -3.80 -10.23
C GLY A 333 -4.34 -2.59 -10.08
N GLY A 334 -4.31 -1.94 -8.92
CA GLY A 334 -5.12 -0.76 -8.62
C GLY A 334 -4.54 0.58 -9.10
N ILE A 335 -3.45 0.59 -9.88
CA ILE A 335 -2.82 1.82 -10.38
C ILE A 335 -3.77 2.64 -11.26
N PRO A 336 -4.50 2.05 -12.22
CA PRO A 336 -5.42 2.80 -13.09
C PRO A 336 -6.54 3.52 -12.33
N ASN A 337 -6.96 2.99 -11.19
CA ASN A 337 -8.02 3.58 -10.38
C ASN A 337 -7.56 4.81 -9.58
N GLN A 338 -6.25 5.03 -9.48
CA GLN A 338 -5.66 6.19 -8.80
C GLN A 338 -5.37 7.34 -9.77
N ILE A 339 -5.16 7.06 -11.06
CA ILE A 339 -4.72 8.04 -12.05
C ILE A 339 -5.90 8.41 -12.96
N LEU A 340 -6.21 9.69 -13.06
CA LEU A 340 -7.08 10.25 -14.08
C LEU A 340 -6.21 10.66 -15.29
N PRO A 341 -6.21 9.88 -16.41
CA PRO A 341 -5.29 10.10 -17.50
C PRO A 341 -5.41 11.51 -18.10
N GLY A 342 -4.27 12.20 -18.24
CA GLY A 342 -4.21 13.57 -18.76
C GLY A 342 -4.57 14.65 -17.72
N VAL A 343 -5.10 14.29 -16.56
CA VAL A 343 -5.50 15.21 -15.49
C VAL A 343 -4.57 15.13 -14.29
N THR A 344 -4.32 13.92 -13.76
CA THR A 344 -3.51 13.71 -12.56
C THR A 344 -2.22 12.95 -12.84
N GLY A 345 -2.08 12.36 -14.02
CA GLY A 345 -0.95 11.54 -14.44
C GLY A 345 -1.26 10.87 -15.79
N TYR A 346 -0.46 9.88 -16.12
CA TYR A 346 -0.67 9.04 -17.30
C TYR A 346 -0.52 7.57 -16.94
N THR A 347 -1.32 6.72 -17.57
CA THR A 347 -1.13 5.28 -17.60
C THR A 347 -0.48 4.85 -18.90
N VAL A 348 0.44 3.88 -18.84
CA VAL A 348 1.22 3.40 -19.98
C VAL A 348 1.43 1.89 -19.91
N GLU A 349 1.55 1.23 -21.07
CA GLU A 349 1.82 -0.20 -21.15
C GLU A 349 3.28 -0.50 -21.53
N THR A 350 3.87 0.36 -22.38
CA THR A 350 5.19 0.11 -22.97
C THR A 350 6.26 1.08 -22.48
N VAL A 351 7.50 0.73 -22.70
CA VAL A 351 8.68 1.57 -22.44
C VAL A 351 8.61 2.86 -23.29
N GLU A 352 8.22 2.74 -24.57
CA GLU A 352 8.09 3.85 -25.52
C GLU A 352 6.94 4.77 -25.11
N GLY A 353 5.81 4.21 -24.67
CA GLY A 353 4.68 4.95 -24.15
C GLY A 353 5.06 5.76 -22.92
N ALA A 354 5.84 5.18 -22.01
CA ALA A 354 6.37 5.88 -20.83
C ALA A 354 7.30 7.03 -21.26
N ALA A 355 8.26 6.76 -22.15
CA ALA A 355 9.18 7.77 -22.67
C ALA A 355 8.44 8.92 -23.37
N PHE A 356 7.40 8.61 -24.16
CA PHE A 356 6.56 9.61 -24.83
C PHE A 356 5.85 10.53 -23.84
N ARG A 357 5.21 9.96 -22.79
CA ARG A 357 4.50 10.75 -21.76
C ARG A 357 5.45 11.57 -20.92
N ILE A 358 6.61 11.03 -20.57
CA ILE A 358 7.65 11.78 -19.82
C ILE A 358 8.15 12.95 -20.66
N ARG A 359 8.47 12.76 -21.94
CA ARG A 359 8.90 13.87 -22.83
C ARG A 359 7.81 14.93 -22.98
N HIS A 360 6.56 14.50 -23.12
CA HIS A 360 5.43 15.43 -23.18
C HIS A 360 5.33 16.30 -21.93
N LEU A 361 5.51 15.72 -20.73
CA LEU A 361 5.54 16.46 -19.47
C LEU A 361 6.74 17.42 -19.39
N LEU A 362 7.96 16.92 -19.69
CA LEU A 362 9.18 17.74 -19.61
C LEU A 362 9.17 18.92 -20.58
N GLY A 363 8.54 18.77 -21.74
CA GLY A 363 8.32 19.85 -22.69
C GLY A 363 7.25 20.87 -22.27
N ASN A 364 6.50 20.60 -21.19
CA ASN A 364 5.40 21.43 -20.71
C ASN A 364 5.44 21.63 -19.17
N PRO A 365 6.36 22.46 -18.64
CA PRO A 365 6.50 22.66 -17.19
C PRO A 365 5.22 23.11 -16.48
N GLU A 366 4.41 23.94 -17.14
CA GLU A 366 3.11 24.35 -16.59
C GLU A 366 2.14 23.18 -16.44
N LEU A 367 2.18 22.21 -17.36
CA LEU A 367 1.37 21.01 -17.27
C LEU A 367 1.81 20.15 -16.07
N ILE A 368 3.11 20.04 -15.80
CA ILE A 368 3.63 19.37 -14.59
C ILE A 368 3.00 19.97 -13.34
N GLY A 369 3.02 21.32 -13.22
CA GLY A 369 2.46 22.03 -12.07
C GLY A 369 0.95 21.81 -11.92
N ARG A 370 0.18 21.96 -13.01
CA ARG A 370 -1.27 21.75 -13.01
C ARG A 370 -1.65 20.30 -12.69
N MET A 371 -0.97 19.36 -13.31
CA MET A 371 -1.21 17.92 -13.10
C MET A 371 -0.86 17.49 -11.66
N GLY A 372 0.23 18.01 -11.12
CA GLY A 372 0.62 17.78 -9.74
C GLY A 372 -0.41 18.34 -8.75
N ALA A 373 -0.90 19.56 -8.96
CA ALA A 373 -1.94 20.16 -8.13
C ALA A 373 -3.27 19.38 -8.20
N ALA A 374 -3.69 18.99 -9.41
CA ALA A 374 -4.87 18.17 -9.63
C ALA A 374 -4.72 16.78 -8.95
N GLY A 375 -3.54 16.18 -9.05
CA GLY A 375 -3.21 14.91 -8.40
C GLY A 375 -3.33 15.01 -6.88
N ARG A 376 -2.74 16.04 -6.26
CA ARG A 376 -2.83 16.25 -4.81
C ARG A 376 -4.29 16.41 -4.35
N GLU A 377 -5.08 17.19 -5.07
CA GLU A 377 -6.49 17.39 -4.73
C GLU A 377 -7.32 16.11 -4.93
N HIS A 378 -7.02 15.32 -5.96
CA HIS A 378 -7.66 14.03 -6.19
C HIS A 378 -7.37 13.07 -5.03
N ILE A 379 -6.11 12.98 -4.56
CA ILE A 379 -5.75 12.15 -3.40
C ILE A 379 -6.41 12.70 -2.13
N ARG A 380 -6.43 14.03 -1.94
CA ARG A 380 -7.08 14.65 -0.78
C ARG A 380 -8.54 14.23 -0.63
N ARG A 381 -9.27 14.14 -1.74
CA ARG A 381 -10.70 13.79 -1.72
C ARG A 381 -10.96 12.30 -1.61
N ASN A 382 -10.12 11.46 -2.25
CA ASN A 382 -10.49 10.08 -2.52
C ASN A 382 -9.60 9.04 -1.82
N PHE A 383 -8.39 9.41 -1.36
CA PHE A 383 -7.41 8.43 -0.90
C PHE A 383 -6.73 8.79 0.42
N LEU A 384 -7.24 9.77 1.19
CA LEU A 384 -6.73 10.01 2.54
C LEU A 384 -7.29 8.99 3.55
N ILE A 385 -6.57 8.84 4.65
CA ILE A 385 -6.97 7.96 5.76
C ILE A 385 -8.32 8.36 6.36
N THR A 386 -8.71 9.63 6.30
CA THR A 386 -10.03 10.10 6.73
C THR A 386 -11.16 9.53 5.89
N ARG A 387 -11.00 9.43 4.55
CA ARG A 387 -11.95 8.73 3.68
C ARG A 387 -11.99 7.24 4.02
N HIS A 388 -10.82 6.60 4.16
CA HIS A 388 -10.70 5.18 4.52
C HIS A 388 -11.43 4.87 5.84
N LEU A 389 -11.21 5.69 6.87
CA LEU A 389 -11.91 5.57 8.15
C LEU A 389 -13.44 5.71 7.98
N GLY A 390 -13.88 6.66 7.14
CA GLY A 390 -15.30 6.84 6.84
C GLY A 390 -15.94 5.60 6.20
N ASP A 391 -15.26 4.97 5.24
CA ASP A 391 -15.72 3.74 4.61
C ASP A 391 -15.80 2.58 5.62
N TYR A 392 -14.79 2.47 6.51
CA TYR A 392 -14.81 1.48 7.59
C TYR A 392 -15.98 1.71 8.55
N LEU A 393 -16.15 2.92 9.09
CA LEU A 393 -17.23 3.24 10.02
C LEU A 393 -18.62 3.00 9.39
N ALA A 394 -18.79 3.37 8.11
CA ALA A 394 -20.05 3.14 7.40
C ALA A 394 -20.36 1.64 7.25
N LEU A 395 -19.34 0.85 6.86
CA LEU A 395 -19.47 -0.60 6.73
C LEU A 395 -19.78 -1.27 8.09
N LEU A 396 -19.01 -0.93 9.13
CA LEU A 396 -19.19 -1.51 10.46
C LEU A 396 -20.57 -1.18 11.03
N ALA A 397 -21.03 0.07 10.87
CA ALA A 397 -22.38 0.49 11.30
C ALA A 397 -23.51 -0.22 10.53
N MET A 398 -23.27 -0.61 9.26
CA MET A 398 -24.23 -1.39 8.49
C MET A 398 -24.34 -2.82 9.01
N LEU A 399 -23.23 -3.43 9.43
CA LEU A 399 -23.16 -4.83 9.86
C LEU A 399 -23.59 -5.05 11.33
N THR A 400 -23.67 -3.98 12.13
CA THR A 400 -24.06 -4.03 13.56
C THR A 400 -25.51 -3.61 13.83
N LYS A 401 -26.30 -3.44 12.77
CA LYS A 401 -27.76 -3.15 12.88
C LYS A 401 -28.57 -4.34 13.35
#